data_2dee57ed0aee5b19ec87f6544047825a
#
_entry.id   2dee57ed0aee5b19ec87f6544047825a
#
_cell.length_a   1.000
_cell.length_b   1.000
_cell.length_c   1.000
_cell.angle_alpha   90.00
_cell.angle_beta   90.00
_cell.angle_gamma   90.00
#
_symmetry.space_group_name_H-M   'P 1'
#
loop_
_entity.id
_entity.type
_entity.pdbx_description
1 polymer ?
#
loop_
_entity_poly.entity_id
_entity_poly.type
_entity_poly.pdbx_seq_one_letter_code
_entity_poly.pdbx_strand_id
1 'polypeptide(L)'
;MTSLCRGQGRSRVARSQIMAAGLICVALACTASAQSARIKRISLMTPDLDRSILFFTEVVGFTLDFEGTLPPGGEPFLGPVFNIDASKPIRRALLSTKTEARGLFLIEHSDAPQFDNDRPTPVVTVVEVPHLNDTLTSARAFGVAVSETVTDTTPEGMRFSEAVITSPGGHAILVYELTPAQ
;
A
#
# COMPACT_ATOMS: atom_id res chain seq x y z
N MET A 1 -85.20 37.71 43.24
CA MET A 1 -85.24 36.77 44.40
C MET A 1 -83.85 36.16 44.49
N THR A 2 -83.08 36.66 45.44
CA THR A 2 -82.45 35.92 46.55
C THR A 2 -81.45 34.87 46.10
N SER A 3 -80.20 34.74 46.52
CA SER A 3 -79.54 35.17 47.74
C SER A 3 -78.02 34.71 47.59
N LEU A 4 -77.15 35.58 48.00
CA LEU A 4 -75.93 35.40 48.79
C LEU A 4 -75.44 33.94 49.12
N CYS A 5 -74.12 33.67 48.97
CA CYS A 5 -73.16 33.46 50.06
C CYS A 5 -71.74 33.23 49.48
N ARG A 6 -70.94 34.03 49.78
CA ARG A 6 -69.65 34.19 50.52
C ARG A 6 -69.02 32.88 50.95
N GLY A 7 -67.74 32.72 50.54
CA GLY A 7 -66.80 31.76 51.08
C GLY A 7 -65.34 32.07 50.68
N GLN A 8 -64.67 32.73 51.65
CA GLN A 8 -63.21 32.95 51.61
C GLN A 8 -62.47 31.69 51.80
N GLY A 9 -61.36 31.54 51.12
CA GLY A 9 -60.43 30.41 51.35
C GLY A 9 -59.07 30.59 50.73
N ARG A 10 -58.23 31.30 51.42
CA ARG A 10 -56.74 31.16 51.54
C ARG A 10 -55.94 30.62 50.38
N SER A 11 -55.09 31.54 49.92
CA SER A 11 -53.81 31.34 49.25
C SER A 11 -53.00 30.09 49.69
N ARG A 12 -52.62 29.25 48.78
CA ARG A 12 -51.40 28.49 48.89
C ARG A 12 -50.59 28.70 47.64
N VAL A 13 -49.44 29.30 47.83
CA VAL A 13 -48.36 29.47 46.87
C VAL A 13 -47.88 28.06 46.50
N ALA A 14 -48.27 27.61 45.37
CA ALA A 14 -47.65 26.42 44.79
C ALA A 14 -46.41 26.83 44.00
N ARG A 15 -45.26 26.52 44.53
CA ARG A 15 -43.96 26.69 43.85
C ARG A 15 -43.98 25.90 42.54
N SER A 16 -44.01 26.58 41.44
CA SER A 16 -43.74 26.02 40.12
C SER A 16 -42.27 25.57 40.09
N GLN A 17 -42.05 24.28 40.23
CA GLN A 17 -40.79 23.70 39.85
C GLN A 17 -40.71 23.69 38.34
N ILE A 18 -39.93 24.63 37.82
CA ILE A 18 -39.49 24.63 36.42
C ILE A 18 -38.52 23.47 36.29
N MET A 19 -38.98 22.34 35.81
CA MET A 19 -38.13 21.30 35.32
C MET A 19 -37.43 21.85 34.07
N ALA A 20 -36.20 22.27 34.22
CA ALA A 20 -35.31 22.51 33.10
C ALA A 20 -34.98 21.12 32.48
N ALA A 21 -35.74 20.76 31.46
CA ALA A 21 -35.40 19.65 30.60
C ALA A 21 -34.11 20.04 29.84
N GLY A 22 -32.97 19.65 30.40
CA GLY A 22 -31.70 19.77 29.73
C GLY A 22 -31.70 18.91 28.47
N LEU A 23 -31.85 19.57 27.33
CA LEU A 23 -31.67 18.96 26.02
C LEU A 23 -30.17 18.65 25.87
N ILE A 24 -29.75 17.45 26.28
CA ILE A 24 -28.41 16.93 25.97
C ILE A 24 -28.43 16.63 24.49
N CYS A 25 -28.09 17.62 23.66
CA CYS A 25 -27.64 17.38 22.30
C CYS A 25 -26.32 16.63 22.39
N VAL A 26 -26.39 15.28 22.38
CA VAL A 26 -25.24 14.45 22.06
C VAL A 26 -24.94 14.72 20.60
N ALA A 27 -24.06 15.68 20.35
CA ALA A 27 -23.41 15.83 19.07
C ALA A 27 -22.61 14.53 18.83
N LEU A 28 -23.21 13.57 18.13
CA LEU A 28 -22.47 12.53 17.48
C LEU A 28 -21.55 13.23 16.47
N ALA A 29 -20.37 13.58 16.92
CA ALA A 29 -19.27 13.87 16.02
C ALA A 29 -19.02 12.58 15.24
N CYS A 30 -19.66 12.45 14.08
CA CYS A 30 -19.20 11.55 13.03
C CYS A 30 -17.78 12.02 12.69
N THR A 31 -16.80 11.49 13.38
CA THR A 31 -15.43 11.52 12.90
C THR A 31 -15.45 10.68 11.63
N ALA A 32 -15.76 11.33 10.51
CA ALA A 32 -15.43 10.80 9.21
C ALA A 32 -13.92 10.58 9.26
N SER A 33 -13.52 9.35 9.53
CA SER A 33 -12.13 8.95 9.42
C SER A 33 -11.77 9.24 7.97
N ALA A 34 -11.09 10.35 7.75
CA ALA A 34 -10.60 10.69 6.42
C ALA A 34 -9.70 9.53 6.01
N GLN A 35 -10.22 8.68 5.15
CA GLN A 35 -9.50 7.53 4.65
C GLN A 35 -8.36 8.09 3.81
N SER A 36 -7.17 8.15 4.38
CA SER A 36 -5.98 8.64 3.68
C SER A 36 -5.68 7.68 2.52
N ALA A 37 -5.42 8.24 1.34
CA ALA A 37 -4.93 7.46 0.23
C ALA A 37 -3.61 6.77 0.62
N ARG A 38 -3.45 5.50 0.22
CA ARG A 38 -2.21 4.74 0.41
C ARG A 38 -1.88 3.95 -0.84
N ILE A 39 -0.62 3.77 -1.11
CA ILE A 39 -0.17 2.84 -2.14
C ILE A 39 -0.46 1.43 -1.63
N LYS A 40 -1.38 0.74 -2.30
CA LYS A 40 -1.78 -0.62 -1.94
C LYS A 40 -0.83 -1.66 -2.50
N ARG A 41 -0.32 -1.41 -3.72
CA ARG A 41 0.41 -2.41 -4.49
C ARG A 41 1.18 -1.77 -5.63
N ILE A 42 2.31 -2.34 -5.96
CA ILE A 42 3.04 -2.12 -7.21
C ILE A 42 2.75 -3.30 -8.12
N SER A 43 2.47 -3.05 -9.39
CA SER A 43 2.21 -4.09 -10.38
C SER A 43 3.26 -4.02 -11.48
N LEU A 44 3.94 -5.13 -11.74
CA LEU A 44 4.99 -5.24 -12.73
C LEU A 44 4.65 -6.33 -13.75
N MET A 45 4.90 -6.05 -15.01
CA MET A 45 4.80 -7.04 -16.08
C MET A 45 6.15 -7.71 -16.28
N THR A 46 6.14 -8.99 -16.58
CA THR A 46 7.37 -9.76 -16.84
C THR A 46 7.15 -10.76 -17.97
N PRO A 47 8.14 -11.00 -18.84
CA PRO A 47 8.05 -12.04 -19.85
C PRO A 47 8.22 -13.47 -19.26
N ASP A 48 8.74 -13.58 -18.02
CA ASP A 48 9.04 -14.85 -17.35
C ASP A 48 8.65 -14.73 -15.87
N LEU A 49 7.47 -15.25 -15.53
CA LEU A 49 6.92 -15.16 -14.16
C LEU A 49 7.76 -16.00 -13.19
N ASP A 50 8.18 -17.20 -13.57
CA ASP A 50 8.90 -18.12 -12.70
C ASP A 50 10.25 -17.51 -12.28
N ARG A 51 10.98 -16.98 -13.26
CA ARG A 51 12.26 -16.31 -13.01
C ARG A 51 12.07 -15.04 -12.16
N SER A 52 10.99 -14.29 -12.37
CA SER A 52 10.70 -13.10 -11.58
C SER A 52 10.32 -13.45 -10.15
N ILE A 53 9.53 -14.50 -9.92
CA ILE A 53 9.23 -14.99 -8.57
C ILE A 53 10.53 -15.36 -7.85
N LEU A 54 11.40 -16.16 -8.47
CA LEU A 54 12.69 -16.52 -7.90
C LEU A 54 13.56 -15.30 -7.58
N PHE A 55 13.60 -14.31 -8.48
CA PHE A 55 14.33 -13.08 -8.22
C PHE A 55 13.82 -12.33 -6.99
N PHE A 56 12.52 -12.11 -6.90
CA PHE A 56 11.96 -11.37 -5.75
C PHE A 56 12.04 -12.16 -4.45
N THR A 57 11.97 -13.49 -4.46
CA THR A 57 12.07 -14.31 -3.25
C THR A 57 13.53 -14.53 -2.80
N GLU A 58 14.42 -14.93 -3.71
CA GLU A 58 15.78 -15.35 -3.35
C GLU A 58 16.79 -14.19 -3.31
N VAL A 59 16.53 -13.09 -4.07
CA VAL A 59 17.45 -11.95 -4.14
C VAL A 59 16.95 -10.80 -3.25
N VAL A 60 15.68 -10.41 -3.39
CA VAL A 60 15.14 -9.23 -2.71
C VAL A 60 14.54 -9.57 -1.35
N GLY A 61 14.13 -10.81 -1.11
CA GLY A 61 13.63 -11.30 0.18
C GLY A 61 12.12 -11.14 0.37
N PHE A 62 11.36 -11.11 -0.71
CA PHE A 62 9.89 -11.19 -0.65
C PHE A 62 9.44 -12.62 -0.32
N THR A 63 8.19 -12.75 0.09
CA THR A 63 7.51 -14.03 0.28
C THR A 63 6.42 -14.18 -0.78
N LEU A 64 6.39 -15.32 -1.46
CA LEU A 64 5.30 -15.65 -2.39
C LEU A 64 4.04 -16.02 -1.61
N ASP A 65 2.96 -15.24 -1.78
CA ASP A 65 1.66 -15.51 -1.17
C ASP A 65 0.74 -16.31 -2.08
N PHE A 66 0.82 -16.04 -3.38
CA PHE A 66 -0.09 -16.64 -4.34
C PHE A 66 0.57 -16.67 -5.72
N GLU A 67 0.38 -17.79 -6.41
CA GLU A 67 0.60 -17.94 -7.84
C GLU A 67 -0.60 -18.63 -8.46
N GLY A 68 -0.96 -18.24 -9.68
CA GLY A 68 -2.06 -18.88 -10.39
C GLY A 68 -2.33 -18.26 -11.74
N THR A 69 -3.23 -18.89 -12.47
CA THR A 69 -3.65 -18.46 -13.80
C THR A 69 -5.06 -17.96 -13.76
N LEU A 70 -5.28 -16.76 -14.26
CA LEU A 70 -6.61 -16.23 -14.54
C LEU A 70 -7.15 -16.86 -15.81
N PRO A 71 -8.40 -17.31 -15.79
CA PRO A 71 -9.07 -17.70 -17.02
C PRO A 71 -9.33 -16.50 -17.93
N PRO A 72 -9.57 -16.71 -19.21
CA PRO A 72 -9.97 -15.66 -20.14
C PRO A 72 -11.13 -14.82 -19.59
N GLY A 73 -10.97 -13.49 -19.57
CA GLY A 73 -11.97 -12.56 -19.02
C GLY A 73 -12.15 -12.59 -17.51
N GLY A 74 -11.32 -13.32 -16.75
CA GLY A 74 -11.45 -13.51 -15.31
C GLY A 74 -11.29 -12.23 -14.47
N GLU A 75 -10.53 -11.25 -14.95
CA GLU A 75 -10.40 -9.92 -14.36
C GLU A 75 -10.48 -8.85 -15.47
N PRO A 76 -11.67 -8.32 -15.77
CA PRO A 76 -11.89 -7.42 -16.93
C PRO A 76 -11.05 -6.15 -16.90
N PHE A 77 -10.61 -5.69 -15.72
CA PHE A 77 -9.80 -4.48 -15.59
C PHE A 77 -8.36 -4.65 -16.08
N LEU A 78 -7.82 -5.88 -16.15
CA LEU A 78 -6.43 -6.08 -16.55
C LEU A 78 -6.16 -5.63 -17.99
N GLY A 79 -7.08 -5.90 -18.89
CA GLY A 79 -6.98 -5.44 -20.28
C GLY A 79 -6.78 -3.93 -20.37
N PRO A 80 -7.74 -3.11 -19.89
CA PRO A 80 -7.64 -1.65 -19.94
C PRO A 80 -6.47 -1.05 -19.15
N VAL A 81 -6.16 -1.63 -17.97
CA VAL A 81 -5.11 -1.08 -17.09
C VAL A 81 -3.72 -1.33 -17.66
N PHE A 82 -3.47 -2.52 -18.20
CA PHE A 82 -2.14 -2.93 -18.68
C PHE A 82 -2.02 -2.94 -20.20
N ASN A 83 -3.10 -2.60 -20.91
CA ASN A 83 -3.17 -2.67 -22.37
C ASN A 83 -2.78 -4.05 -22.93
N ILE A 84 -3.30 -5.12 -22.30
CA ILE A 84 -3.05 -6.52 -22.67
C ILE A 84 -4.34 -7.20 -23.13
N ASP A 85 -4.19 -8.28 -23.89
CA ASP A 85 -5.31 -9.11 -24.32
C ASP A 85 -5.79 -10.02 -23.18
N ALA A 86 -6.79 -9.58 -22.42
CA ALA A 86 -7.40 -10.34 -21.34
C ALA A 86 -8.30 -11.50 -21.82
N SER A 87 -8.44 -11.70 -23.14
CA SER A 87 -9.16 -12.88 -23.69
C SER A 87 -8.35 -14.16 -23.61
N LYS A 88 -7.08 -14.07 -23.24
CA LYS A 88 -6.17 -15.21 -23.02
C LYS A 88 -5.98 -15.49 -21.53
N PRO A 89 -5.57 -16.73 -21.16
CA PRO A 89 -5.15 -17.00 -19.79
C PRO A 89 -3.94 -16.14 -19.41
N ILE A 90 -3.95 -15.59 -18.18
CA ILE A 90 -2.87 -14.73 -17.68
C ILE A 90 -2.32 -15.33 -16.40
N ARG A 91 -1.04 -15.72 -16.41
CA ARG A 91 -0.31 -16.14 -15.19
C ARG A 91 0.03 -14.91 -14.36
N ARG A 92 -0.08 -15.08 -13.04
CA ARG A 92 0.18 -13.99 -12.08
C ARG A 92 0.69 -14.51 -10.75
N ALA A 93 1.37 -13.64 -10.01
CA ALA A 93 1.78 -13.90 -8.64
C ALA A 93 1.56 -12.68 -7.75
N LEU A 94 1.36 -12.92 -6.46
CA LEU A 94 1.29 -11.91 -5.40
C LEU A 94 2.38 -12.20 -4.38
N LEU A 95 3.16 -11.18 -4.07
CA LEU A 95 4.27 -11.29 -3.13
C LEU A 95 4.14 -10.22 -2.03
N SER A 96 4.62 -10.57 -0.84
CA SER A 96 4.62 -9.74 0.36
C SER A 96 6.02 -9.46 0.86
N THR A 97 6.19 -8.34 1.55
CA THR A 97 7.29 -8.13 2.50
C THR A 97 6.79 -8.40 3.92
N LYS A 98 7.65 -8.26 4.93
CA LYS A 98 7.24 -8.37 6.34
C LYS A 98 6.21 -7.32 6.74
N THR A 99 6.21 -6.15 6.10
CA THR A 99 5.38 -5.00 6.44
C THR A 99 4.24 -4.78 5.45
N GLU A 100 4.40 -5.21 4.19
CA GLU A 100 3.45 -4.94 3.11
C GLU A 100 2.87 -6.24 2.53
N ALA A 101 1.71 -6.63 3.04
CA ALA A 101 0.99 -7.81 2.55
C ALA A 101 0.53 -7.60 1.12
N ARG A 102 0.94 -8.50 0.21
CA ARG A 102 0.59 -8.48 -1.22
C ARG A 102 0.92 -7.15 -1.89
N GLY A 103 2.05 -6.57 -1.47
CA GLY A 103 2.54 -5.27 -1.97
C GLY A 103 3.05 -5.32 -3.40
N LEU A 104 3.43 -6.49 -3.90
CA LEU A 104 3.89 -6.69 -5.27
C LEU A 104 2.97 -7.65 -6.03
N PHE A 105 2.60 -7.27 -7.24
CA PHE A 105 1.83 -8.08 -8.18
C PHE A 105 2.61 -8.27 -9.47
N LEU A 106 2.92 -9.50 -9.81
CA LEU A 106 3.58 -9.88 -11.05
C LEU A 106 2.56 -10.42 -12.03
N ILE A 107 2.65 -9.98 -13.29
CA ILE A 107 1.79 -10.40 -14.39
C ILE A 107 2.68 -10.87 -15.53
N GLU A 108 2.48 -12.10 -15.98
CA GLU A 108 3.22 -12.64 -17.12
C GLU A 108 2.63 -12.13 -18.42
N HIS A 109 3.50 -11.57 -19.27
CA HIS A 109 3.13 -11.17 -20.62
C HIS A 109 4.37 -11.24 -21.51
N SER A 110 4.32 -12.01 -22.60
CA SER A 110 5.45 -12.22 -23.50
C SER A 110 6.02 -10.93 -24.12
N ASP A 111 5.15 -9.94 -24.34
CA ASP A 111 5.50 -8.66 -24.92
C ASP A 111 5.71 -7.57 -23.84
N ALA A 112 6.01 -7.99 -22.58
CA ALA A 112 6.34 -7.05 -21.53
C ALA A 112 7.46 -6.12 -21.98
N PRO A 113 7.29 -4.79 -21.84
CA PRO A 113 8.31 -3.84 -22.29
C PRO A 113 9.63 -4.12 -21.57
N GLN A 114 10.70 -4.27 -22.33
CA GLN A 114 12.06 -4.26 -21.78
C GLN A 114 12.45 -2.81 -21.55
N PHE A 115 12.93 -2.49 -20.36
CA PHE A 115 13.45 -1.16 -20.09
C PHE A 115 14.77 -0.95 -20.83
N ASP A 116 14.84 0.15 -21.55
CA ASP A 116 16.04 0.59 -22.24
C ASP A 116 16.93 1.33 -21.22
N ASN A 117 18.10 0.79 -20.93
CA ASN A 117 19.04 1.39 -19.98
C ASN A 117 19.63 2.72 -20.47
N ASP A 118 19.50 3.03 -21.76
CA ASP A 118 19.98 4.29 -22.36
C ASP A 118 18.97 5.44 -22.21
N ARG A 119 17.82 5.18 -21.61
CA ARG A 119 16.76 6.17 -21.38
C ARG A 119 16.49 6.38 -19.90
N PRO A 120 15.99 7.57 -19.50
CA PRO A 120 15.53 7.79 -18.14
C PRO A 120 14.49 6.74 -17.73
N THR A 121 14.69 6.10 -16.61
CA THR A 121 13.75 5.11 -16.06
C THR A 121 12.52 5.81 -15.49
N PRO A 122 11.32 5.61 -16.06
CA PRO A 122 10.14 6.37 -15.66
C PRO A 122 9.59 5.96 -14.28
N VAL A 123 9.88 4.74 -13.84
CA VAL A 123 9.42 4.20 -12.55
C VAL A 123 10.52 3.34 -11.94
N VAL A 124 10.81 3.57 -10.67
CA VAL A 124 11.72 2.77 -9.85
C VAL A 124 10.96 2.27 -8.63
N THR A 125 11.04 0.98 -8.35
CA THR A 125 10.57 0.42 -7.09
C THR A 125 11.66 0.54 -6.05
N VAL A 126 11.37 1.14 -4.91
CA VAL A 126 12.34 1.32 -3.81
C VAL A 126 12.04 0.29 -2.73
N VAL A 127 13.05 -0.48 -2.34
CA VAL A 127 12.92 -1.57 -1.36
C VAL A 127 14.02 -1.44 -0.30
N GLU A 128 13.64 -1.32 0.95
CA GLU A 128 14.55 -1.45 2.07
C GLU A 128 14.90 -2.92 2.30
N VAL A 129 16.19 -3.21 2.40
CA VAL A 129 16.71 -4.56 2.65
C VAL A 129 17.55 -4.57 3.93
N PRO A 130 17.53 -5.65 4.70
CA PRO A 130 18.27 -5.70 5.97
C PRO A 130 19.79 -5.74 5.79
N HIS A 131 20.27 -6.26 4.65
CA HIS A 131 21.71 -6.43 4.35
C HIS A 131 21.93 -6.21 2.85
N LEU A 132 22.33 -4.98 2.50
CA LEU A 132 22.52 -4.58 1.10
C LEU A 132 23.55 -5.46 0.39
N ASN A 133 24.71 -5.68 1.01
CA ASN A 133 25.80 -6.44 0.39
C ASN A 133 25.40 -7.88 0.06
N ASP A 134 24.61 -8.54 0.90
CA ASP A 134 24.11 -9.88 0.68
C ASP A 134 23.13 -9.90 -0.50
N THR A 135 22.24 -8.91 -0.53
CA THR A 135 21.28 -8.72 -1.64
C THR A 135 22.01 -8.50 -2.96
N LEU A 136 23.02 -7.63 -2.99
CA LEU A 136 23.79 -7.37 -4.22
C LEU A 136 24.62 -8.59 -4.66
N THR A 137 25.14 -9.37 -3.72
CA THR A 137 25.83 -10.61 -4.00
C THR A 137 24.88 -11.64 -4.63
N SER A 138 23.71 -11.81 -4.04
CA SER A 138 22.65 -12.68 -4.57
C SER A 138 22.19 -12.23 -5.96
N ALA A 139 22.02 -10.91 -6.18
CA ALA A 139 21.63 -10.35 -7.47
C ALA A 139 22.67 -10.66 -8.57
N ARG A 140 23.96 -10.50 -8.27
CA ARG A 140 25.04 -10.87 -9.22
C ARG A 140 25.05 -12.36 -9.50
N ALA A 141 24.90 -13.20 -8.48
CA ALA A 141 24.82 -14.66 -8.64
C ALA A 141 23.58 -15.08 -9.45
N PHE A 142 22.48 -14.36 -9.33
CA PHE A 142 21.26 -14.57 -10.12
C PHE A 142 21.45 -14.16 -11.60
N GLY A 143 22.48 -13.39 -11.90
CA GLY A 143 22.82 -12.95 -13.26
C GLY A 143 22.04 -11.72 -13.73
N VAL A 144 21.63 -10.84 -12.82
CA VAL A 144 21.03 -9.54 -13.18
C VAL A 144 22.03 -8.39 -13.03
N ALA A 145 21.75 -7.29 -13.73
CA ALA A 145 22.61 -6.11 -13.66
C ALA A 145 22.50 -5.45 -12.27
N VAL A 146 23.66 -4.99 -11.78
CA VAL A 146 23.78 -4.32 -10.47
C VAL A 146 24.63 -3.07 -10.69
N SER A 147 24.14 -1.89 -10.25
CA SER A 147 24.90 -0.66 -10.30
C SER A 147 26.02 -0.61 -9.25
N GLU A 148 26.83 0.43 -9.30
CA GLU A 148 27.69 0.79 -8.19
C GLU A 148 26.86 1.19 -6.96
N THR A 149 27.43 0.97 -5.77
CA THR A 149 26.81 1.35 -4.51
C THR A 149 27.11 2.81 -4.20
N VAL A 150 26.08 3.57 -3.87
CA VAL A 150 26.18 4.94 -3.36
C VAL A 150 25.93 4.92 -1.85
N THR A 151 26.68 5.71 -1.10
CA THR A 151 26.51 5.87 0.36
C THR A 151 26.43 7.34 0.67
N ASP A 152 25.44 7.73 1.49
CA ASP A 152 25.23 9.11 1.94
C ASP A 152 24.53 9.13 3.30
N THR A 153 24.17 10.32 3.77
CA THR A 153 23.50 10.54 5.05
C THR A 153 22.18 11.28 4.82
N THR A 154 21.11 10.80 5.42
CA THR A 154 19.79 11.46 5.35
C THR A 154 19.83 12.81 6.12
N PRO A 155 18.88 13.72 5.87
CA PRO A 155 18.77 14.97 6.64
C PRO A 155 18.64 14.76 8.16
N GLU A 156 18.10 13.61 8.57
CA GLU A 156 17.94 13.21 9.98
C GLU A 156 19.22 12.59 10.58
N GLY A 157 20.30 12.49 9.78
CA GLY A 157 21.60 11.97 10.23
C GLY A 157 21.74 10.45 10.15
N MET A 158 20.81 9.74 9.53
CA MET A 158 20.96 8.29 9.31
C MET A 158 21.83 8.03 8.08
N ARG A 159 22.79 7.12 8.22
CA ARG A 159 23.60 6.68 7.08
C ARG A 159 22.81 5.67 6.24
N PHE A 160 22.87 5.80 4.93
CA PHE A 160 22.29 4.81 4.01
C PHE A 160 23.29 4.40 2.93
N SER A 161 23.11 3.21 2.43
CA SER A 161 23.78 2.71 1.24
C SER A 161 22.72 2.17 0.29
N GLU A 162 22.88 2.42 -1.00
CA GLU A 162 21.90 2.03 -2.01
C GLU A 162 22.54 1.62 -3.33
N ALA A 163 21.86 0.79 -4.08
CA ALA A 163 22.22 0.41 -5.44
C ALA A 163 20.97 0.04 -6.24
N VAL A 164 21.06 0.13 -7.56
CA VAL A 164 20.00 -0.32 -8.46
C VAL A 164 20.31 -1.73 -8.96
N ILE A 165 19.33 -2.61 -8.88
CA ILE A 165 19.34 -3.94 -9.51
C ILE A 165 18.25 -4.00 -10.57
N THR A 166 18.48 -4.72 -11.66
CA THR A 166 17.48 -4.86 -12.73
C THR A 166 16.78 -6.21 -12.57
N SER A 167 15.47 -6.21 -12.40
CA SER A 167 14.69 -7.46 -12.33
C SER A 167 14.68 -8.22 -13.68
N PRO A 168 14.31 -9.49 -13.71
CA PRO A 168 14.18 -10.26 -14.97
C PRO A 168 13.20 -9.65 -15.98
N GLY A 169 12.21 -8.89 -15.51
CA GLY A 169 11.29 -8.11 -16.35
C GLY A 169 11.84 -6.76 -16.80
N GLY A 170 13.13 -6.46 -16.55
CA GLY A 170 13.76 -5.19 -16.93
C GLY A 170 13.46 -4.01 -16.02
N HIS A 171 12.72 -4.20 -14.92
CA HIS A 171 12.38 -3.11 -13.99
C HIS A 171 13.56 -2.73 -13.10
N ALA A 172 13.78 -1.43 -12.91
CA ALA A 172 14.74 -0.92 -11.95
C ALA A 172 14.20 -1.08 -10.53
N ILE A 173 14.97 -1.72 -9.67
CA ILE A 173 14.70 -1.87 -8.25
C ILE A 173 15.84 -1.18 -7.50
N LEU A 174 15.57 -0.06 -6.83
CA LEU A 174 16.49 0.57 -5.92
C LEU A 174 16.42 -0.19 -4.59
N VAL A 175 17.49 -0.87 -4.23
CA VAL A 175 17.62 -1.53 -2.93
C VAL A 175 18.50 -0.68 -2.02
N TYR A 176 18.05 -0.44 -0.78
CA TYR A 176 18.81 0.35 0.17
C TYR A 176 18.80 -0.24 1.57
N GLU A 177 19.83 0.07 2.34
CA GLU A 177 19.98 -0.30 3.74
C GLU A 177 20.18 0.98 4.56
N LEU A 178 19.42 1.11 5.65
CA LEU A 178 19.62 2.17 6.65
C LEU A 178 20.48 1.64 7.79
N THR A 179 21.53 2.40 8.11
CA THR A 179 22.37 2.13 9.28
C THR A 179 22.16 3.24 10.29
N PRO A 180 21.83 2.93 11.56
CA PRO A 180 21.73 3.94 12.61
C PRO A 180 23.03 4.75 12.70
N ALA A 181 22.90 6.06 12.93
CA ALA A 181 24.04 6.91 13.24
C ALA A 181 24.74 6.36 14.51
N GLN A 182 26.06 6.21 14.43
CA GLN A 182 26.87 5.81 15.58
C GLN A 182 27.09 6.96 16.53
#